data_522ea09f712ab15551bbfb98c9854b8e
#
_entry.id   522ea09f712ab15551bbfb98c9854b8e
#
_cell.length_a   1.000
_cell.length_b   1.000
_cell.length_c   1.000
_cell.angle_alpha   90.00
_cell.angle_beta   90.00
_cell.angle_gamma   90.00
#
_symmetry.space_group_name_H-M   'P 1'
#
loop_
_entity.id
_entity.type
_entity.pdbx_description
1 polymer ?
#
loop_
_entity_poly.entity_id
_entity_poly.type
_entity_poly.pdbx_seq_one_letter_code
_entity_poly.pdbx_strand_id
1 'polypeptide(L)'
;MMMKLLKLLKNKFILATIPVTIFSCTIPEKNCSKFKVGEFNFESKTNTGVYNSKSIRNDSIEIEYFGNTIDTSKITWVSECEYILRKLKPKNISDQKAVSVKIISTSENSYVFEYSFVGDKENKARGNAYRTD
;
A
#
# COMPACT_ATOMS: atom_id res chain seq x y z
N MET A 1 -39.12 -59.36 12.18
CA MET A 1 -38.23 -58.84 11.09
C MET A 1 -38.09 -57.33 11.07
N MET A 2 -39.13 -56.56 11.32
CA MET A 2 -39.06 -55.09 11.33
C MET A 2 -38.21 -54.49 12.46
N MET A 3 -38.17 -55.14 13.66
CA MET A 3 -37.35 -54.59 14.77
C MET A 3 -35.84 -54.72 14.57
N LYS A 4 -35.37 -55.66 13.74
CA LYS A 4 -33.96 -55.79 13.40
C LYS A 4 -33.51 -54.74 12.40
N LEU A 5 -34.40 -54.30 11.51
CA LEU A 5 -34.11 -53.24 10.57
C LEU A 5 -34.01 -51.84 11.25
N LEU A 6 -34.88 -51.61 12.26
CA LEU A 6 -34.82 -50.37 13.04
C LEU A 6 -33.57 -50.23 13.89
N LYS A 7 -33.02 -51.36 14.39
CA LYS A 7 -31.75 -51.35 15.15
C LYS A 7 -30.53 -51.05 14.25
N LEU A 8 -30.59 -51.42 12.98
CA LEU A 8 -29.51 -51.10 12.02
C LEU A 8 -29.51 -49.65 11.58
N LEU A 9 -30.68 -48.98 11.59
CA LEU A 9 -30.79 -47.54 11.26
C LEU A 9 -30.37 -46.63 12.42
N LYS A 10 -30.40 -47.13 13.67
CA LYS A 10 -30.00 -46.36 14.85
C LYS A 10 -28.47 -46.17 15.00
N ASN A 11 -27.67 -46.97 14.30
CA ASN A 11 -26.22 -46.98 14.48
C ASN A 11 -25.44 -46.30 13.37
N LYS A 12 -26.09 -45.55 12.50
CA LYS A 12 -25.43 -44.76 11.42
C LYS A 12 -25.58 -43.24 11.52
N PHE A 13 -25.86 -42.72 12.72
CA PHE A 13 -25.57 -41.34 13.01
C PHE A 13 -24.10 -41.20 13.45
N ILE A 14 -23.20 -41.58 12.56
CA ILE A 14 -21.85 -41.07 12.63
C ILE A 14 -21.98 -39.57 12.24
N LEU A 15 -22.05 -38.76 13.28
CA LEU A 15 -21.88 -37.30 13.14
C LEU A 15 -20.48 -37.11 12.57
N ALA A 16 -20.39 -37.03 11.25
CA ALA A 16 -19.19 -36.56 10.58
C ALA A 16 -19.02 -35.09 10.98
N THR A 17 -18.34 -34.86 12.08
CA THR A 17 -17.82 -33.54 12.44
C THR A 17 -16.79 -33.17 11.39
N ILE A 18 -17.24 -32.48 10.36
CA ILE A 18 -16.36 -31.85 9.39
C ILE A 18 -15.60 -30.75 10.17
N PRO A 19 -14.27 -30.85 10.35
CA PRO A 19 -13.52 -29.77 10.93
C PRO A 19 -13.61 -28.62 9.95
N VAL A 20 -14.39 -27.60 10.29
CA VAL A 20 -14.37 -26.31 9.60
C VAL A 20 -13.03 -25.69 9.93
N THR A 21 -12.04 -25.92 9.07
CA THR A 21 -10.79 -25.18 9.11
C THR A 21 -11.09 -23.77 8.68
N ILE A 22 -11.26 -22.91 9.66
CA ILE A 22 -11.36 -21.46 9.43
C ILE A 22 -9.96 -21.03 8.96
N PHE A 23 -9.76 -20.92 7.66
CA PHE A 23 -8.62 -20.19 7.12
C PHE A 23 -8.82 -18.73 7.51
N SER A 24 -8.26 -18.35 8.65
CA SER A 24 -8.10 -16.95 9.01
C SER A 24 -7.11 -16.34 8.04
N CYS A 25 -7.60 -15.66 7.00
CA CYS A 25 -6.77 -14.75 6.21
C CYS A 25 -6.37 -13.60 7.12
N THR A 26 -5.22 -13.69 7.76
CA THR A 26 -4.59 -12.56 8.43
C THR A 26 -4.12 -11.59 7.36
N ILE A 27 -4.76 -10.42 7.29
CA ILE A 27 -4.27 -9.31 6.47
C ILE A 27 -2.93 -8.89 7.10
N PRO A 28 -1.82 -8.88 6.34
CA PRO A 28 -0.54 -8.46 6.89
C PRO A 28 -0.67 -7.04 7.46
N GLU A 29 -0.23 -6.84 8.69
CA GLU A 29 -0.26 -5.54 9.34
C GLU A 29 0.68 -4.58 8.62
N LYS A 30 0.15 -3.40 8.23
CA LYS A 30 0.95 -2.34 7.63
C LYS A 30 1.71 -1.57 8.72
N ASN A 31 3.01 -1.43 8.55
CA ASN A 31 3.84 -0.61 9.42
C ASN A 31 4.29 0.66 8.66
N CYS A 32 3.37 1.58 8.48
CA CYS A 32 3.62 2.81 7.72
C CYS A 32 4.50 3.81 8.46
N SER A 33 4.45 3.84 9.80
CA SER A 33 5.24 4.76 10.61
C SER A 33 6.74 4.61 10.40
N LYS A 34 7.19 3.41 10.07
CA LYS A 34 8.57 3.07 9.75
C LYS A 34 9.11 3.84 8.53
N PHE A 35 8.24 4.28 7.64
CA PHE A 35 8.58 4.91 6.37
C PHE A 35 8.33 6.43 6.33
N LYS A 36 8.06 7.06 7.49
CA LYS A 36 7.85 8.51 7.55
C LYS A 36 9.12 9.31 7.31
N VAL A 37 10.26 8.79 7.70
CA VAL A 37 11.58 9.43 7.57
C VAL A 37 12.54 8.45 6.95
N GLY A 38 13.43 8.91 6.09
CA GLY A 38 14.49 8.10 5.50
C GLY A 38 14.80 8.46 4.06
N GLU A 39 15.62 7.62 3.45
CA GLU A 39 15.98 7.69 2.05
C GLU A 39 15.35 6.52 1.29
N PHE A 40 14.82 6.81 0.10
CA PHE A 40 14.07 5.83 -0.68
C PHE A 40 14.41 5.94 -2.16
N ASN A 41 14.45 4.79 -2.83
CA ASN A 41 14.36 4.72 -4.29
C ASN A 41 12.92 4.39 -4.67
N PHE A 42 12.34 5.22 -5.52
CA PHE A 42 10.99 5.05 -6.06
C PHE A 42 11.05 4.44 -7.46
N GLU A 43 10.18 3.50 -7.71
CA GLU A 43 9.93 2.93 -9.02
C GLU A 43 8.44 2.90 -9.31
N SER A 44 8.03 3.50 -10.42
CA SER A 44 6.65 3.43 -10.91
C SER A 44 6.64 3.06 -12.37
N LYS A 45 5.80 2.08 -12.72
CA LYS A 45 5.56 1.69 -14.10
C LYS A 45 4.35 2.44 -14.62
N THR A 46 4.55 3.18 -15.69
CA THR A 46 3.50 3.93 -16.38
C THR A 46 3.33 3.41 -17.81
N ASN A 47 2.30 3.88 -18.51
CA ASN A 47 2.08 3.53 -19.91
C ASN A 47 3.21 3.99 -20.85
N THR A 48 4.00 4.97 -20.42
CA THR A 48 5.13 5.55 -21.18
C THR A 48 6.49 4.99 -20.78
N GLY A 49 6.54 4.09 -19.79
CA GLY A 49 7.78 3.46 -19.36
C GLY A 49 7.92 3.37 -17.83
N VAL A 50 9.15 3.13 -17.38
CA VAL A 50 9.48 3.04 -15.96
C VAL A 50 10.03 4.39 -15.49
N TYR A 51 9.45 4.92 -14.43
CA TYR A 51 9.88 6.12 -13.73
C TYR A 51 10.66 5.71 -12.48
N ASN A 52 11.89 6.20 -12.35
CA ASN A 52 12.74 5.97 -11.19
C ASN A 52 13.19 7.31 -10.61
N SER A 53 13.12 7.46 -9.30
CA SER A 53 13.64 8.61 -8.58
C SER A 53 14.22 8.23 -7.24
N LYS A 54 15.06 9.09 -6.68
CA LYS A 54 15.54 9.01 -5.31
C LYS A 54 14.84 10.08 -4.48
N SER A 55 14.45 9.74 -3.27
CA SER A 55 13.79 10.69 -2.35
C SER A 55 14.45 10.65 -0.99
N ILE A 56 14.61 11.83 -0.40
CA ILE A 56 15.02 12.01 0.98
C ILE A 56 13.88 12.70 1.73
N ARG A 57 13.43 12.10 2.80
CA ARG A 57 12.25 12.55 3.54
C ARG A 57 12.56 12.74 5.01
N ASN A 58 12.12 13.87 5.56
CA ASN A 58 11.98 14.10 6.99
C ASN A 58 10.51 14.34 7.34
N ASP A 59 10.20 14.76 8.57
CA ASP A 59 8.83 14.94 9.04
C ASP A 59 8.01 15.96 8.25
N SER A 60 8.65 16.91 7.56
CA SER A 60 8.00 18.07 6.97
C SER A 60 8.22 18.22 5.48
N ILE A 61 9.30 17.66 4.95
CA ILE A 61 9.80 17.90 3.59
C ILE A 61 10.21 16.59 2.94
N GLU A 62 9.92 16.47 1.65
CA GLU A 62 10.47 15.45 0.77
C GLU A 62 11.25 16.12 -0.37
N ILE A 63 12.49 15.70 -0.57
CA ILE A 63 13.34 16.13 -1.68
C ILE A 63 13.44 14.96 -2.65
N GLU A 64 12.99 15.17 -3.87
CA GLU A 64 13.03 14.18 -4.94
C GLU A 64 14.11 14.55 -5.97
N TYR A 65 14.94 13.56 -6.29
CA TYR A 65 15.96 13.64 -7.34
C TYR A 65 15.54 12.79 -8.52
N PHE A 66 15.17 13.42 -9.61
CA PHE A 66 14.79 12.77 -10.84
C PHE A 66 15.63 13.29 -12.01
N GLY A 67 16.55 12.45 -12.54
CA GLY A 67 17.52 12.89 -13.53
C GLY A 67 18.33 14.09 -13.02
N ASN A 68 18.30 15.19 -13.74
CA ASN A 68 18.97 16.44 -13.36
C ASN A 68 18.04 17.40 -12.57
N THR A 69 16.83 16.97 -12.25
CA THR A 69 15.81 17.77 -11.58
C THR A 69 15.78 17.46 -10.09
N ILE A 70 15.73 18.50 -9.26
CA ILE A 70 15.55 18.41 -7.81
C ILE A 70 14.28 19.17 -7.46
N ASP A 71 13.31 18.46 -6.91
CA ASP A 71 12.06 19.04 -6.45
C ASP A 71 11.91 18.85 -4.94
N THR A 72 11.57 19.94 -4.26
CA THR A 72 11.27 19.92 -2.83
C THR A 72 9.77 20.12 -2.62
N SER A 73 9.16 19.24 -1.85
CA SER A 73 7.73 19.28 -1.53
C SER A 73 7.53 19.33 -0.02
N LYS A 74 6.52 20.08 0.40
CA LYS A 74 5.99 19.97 1.76
C LYS A 74 5.22 18.65 1.85
N ILE A 75 5.47 17.89 2.90
CA ILE A 75 4.74 16.67 3.21
C ILE A 75 3.76 16.92 4.36
N THR A 76 2.53 16.46 4.21
CA THR A 76 1.51 16.51 5.26
C THR A 76 0.90 15.11 5.41
N TRP A 77 1.12 14.49 6.55
CA TRP A 77 0.52 13.20 6.88
C TRP A 77 -0.93 13.40 7.30
N VAL A 78 -1.86 12.80 6.56
CA VAL A 78 -3.30 12.84 6.86
C VAL A 78 -3.77 11.62 7.64
N SER A 79 -2.99 10.55 7.62
CA SER A 79 -3.14 9.35 8.44
C SER A 79 -1.77 8.68 8.60
N GLU A 80 -1.69 7.54 9.29
CA GLU A 80 -0.44 6.78 9.40
C GLU A 80 0.11 6.30 8.06
N CYS A 81 -0.79 6.03 7.09
CA CYS A 81 -0.46 5.43 5.80
C CYS A 81 -0.78 6.32 4.60
N GLU A 82 -1.10 7.58 4.82
CA GLU A 82 -1.44 8.50 3.72
C GLU A 82 -0.86 9.89 3.97
N TYR A 83 -0.27 10.46 2.94
CA TYR A 83 0.29 11.82 2.98
C TYR A 83 0.05 12.58 1.69
N ILE A 84 0.12 13.89 1.79
CA ILE A 84 -0.05 14.82 0.68
C ILE A 84 1.26 15.55 0.45
N LEU A 85 1.67 15.64 -0.80
CA LEU A 85 2.82 16.39 -1.27
C LEU A 85 2.38 17.65 -2.02
N ARG A 86 3.02 18.78 -1.69
CA ARG A 86 2.87 20.05 -2.40
C ARG A 86 4.25 20.60 -2.73
N LYS A 87 4.54 20.81 -4.01
CA LYS A 87 5.81 21.40 -4.42
C LYS A 87 5.94 22.82 -3.86
N LEU A 88 7.10 23.12 -3.29
CA LEU A 88 7.38 24.45 -2.72
C LEU A 88 7.63 25.48 -3.83
N LYS A 89 8.18 25.06 -4.96
CA LYS A 89 8.48 25.93 -6.12
C LYS A 89 7.89 25.30 -7.39
N PRO A 90 6.57 25.41 -7.59
CA PRO A 90 5.94 24.90 -8.80
C PRO A 90 6.44 25.66 -10.03
N LYS A 91 6.76 24.93 -11.10
CA LYS A 91 7.27 25.48 -12.37
C LYS A 91 6.16 25.69 -13.41
N ASN A 92 5.01 25.03 -13.22
CA ASN A 92 3.87 25.08 -14.13
C ASN A 92 2.56 24.83 -13.35
N ILE A 93 1.43 24.93 -14.05
CA ILE A 93 0.11 24.76 -13.44
C ILE A 93 -0.08 23.33 -12.87
N SER A 94 0.44 22.32 -13.55
CA SER A 94 0.35 20.93 -13.10
C SER A 94 1.09 20.73 -11.76
N ASP A 95 2.24 21.36 -11.59
CA ASP A 95 3.03 21.32 -10.36
C ASP A 95 2.34 21.96 -9.15
N GLN A 96 1.37 22.84 -9.37
CA GLN A 96 0.58 23.46 -8.30
C GLN A 96 -0.43 22.48 -7.67
N LYS A 97 -0.75 21.39 -8.35
CA LYS A 97 -1.68 20.39 -7.86
C LYS A 97 -1.00 19.53 -6.80
N ALA A 98 -1.67 19.37 -5.68
CA ALA A 98 -1.22 18.45 -4.63
C ALA A 98 -1.34 17.01 -5.09
N VAL A 99 -0.40 16.18 -4.65
CA VAL A 99 -0.40 14.73 -4.88
C VAL A 99 -0.71 14.01 -3.58
N SER A 100 -1.71 13.15 -3.61
CA SER A 100 -2.02 12.22 -2.53
C SER A 100 -1.27 10.91 -2.75
N VAL A 101 -0.61 10.43 -1.71
CA VAL A 101 0.13 9.16 -1.71
C VAL A 101 -0.40 8.29 -0.59
N LYS A 102 -0.84 7.09 -0.94
CA LYS A 102 -1.36 6.11 0.01
C LYS A 102 -0.49 4.87 0.01
N ILE A 103 0.01 4.49 1.18
CA ILE A 103 0.75 3.24 1.36
C ILE A 103 -0.25 2.09 1.38
N ILE A 104 -0.13 1.18 0.43
CA ILE A 104 -1.04 0.04 0.25
C ILE A 104 -0.57 -1.17 1.05
N SER A 105 0.72 -1.45 1.03
CA SER A 105 1.34 -2.55 1.77
C SER A 105 2.77 -2.20 2.17
N THR A 106 3.25 -2.83 3.23
CA THR A 106 4.62 -2.64 3.70
C THR A 106 5.33 -3.98 3.84
N SER A 107 6.63 -3.96 3.61
CA SER A 107 7.57 -5.03 3.90
C SER A 107 8.64 -4.51 4.86
N GLU A 108 9.71 -5.26 5.10
CA GLU A 108 10.76 -4.84 6.04
C GLU A 108 11.44 -3.53 5.61
N ASN A 109 11.83 -3.42 4.32
CA ASN A 109 12.57 -2.27 3.77
C ASN A 109 11.91 -1.64 2.55
N SER A 110 10.65 -1.92 2.31
CA SER A 110 9.94 -1.42 1.14
C SER A 110 8.45 -1.24 1.41
N TYR A 111 7.81 -0.45 0.57
CA TYR A 111 6.35 -0.35 0.54
C TYR A 111 5.83 -0.17 -0.88
N VAL A 112 4.61 -0.62 -1.09
CA VAL A 112 3.83 -0.34 -2.29
C VAL A 112 2.95 0.87 -2.00
N PHE A 113 2.91 1.82 -2.92
CA PHE A 113 2.08 3.01 -2.79
C PHE A 113 1.21 3.24 -4.03
N GLU A 114 0.12 3.92 -3.82
CA GLU A 114 -0.78 4.42 -4.85
C GLU A 114 -0.80 5.95 -4.77
N TYR A 115 -0.73 6.62 -5.89
CA TYR A 115 -0.71 8.08 -5.93
C TYR A 115 -1.61 8.63 -7.03
N SER A 116 -2.11 9.82 -6.79
CA SER A 116 -2.92 10.59 -7.73
C SER A 116 -2.92 12.06 -7.33
N PHE A 117 -3.38 12.93 -8.21
CA PHE A 117 -3.71 14.27 -7.78
C PHE A 117 -4.86 14.25 -6.77
N VAL A 118 -4.80 15.13 -5.77
CA VAL A 118 -5.87 15.24 -4.78
C VAL A 118 -7.20 15.52 -5.49
N GLY A 119 -8.22 14.71 -5.18
CA GLY A 119 -9.54 14.79 -5.79
C GLY A 119 -9.73 13.98 -7.06
N ASP A 120 -8.67 13.49 -7.67
CA ASP A 120 -8.74 12.61 -8.83
C ASP A 120 -8.80 11.14 -8.39
N LYS A 121 -10.01 10.58 -8.34
CA LYS A 121 -10.25 9.20 -7.92
C LYS A 121 -10.07 8.17 -9.02
N GLU A 122 -10.03 8.60 -10.28
CA GLU A 122 -10.02 7.71 -11.44
C GLU A 122 -8.61 7.47 -11.99
N ASN A 123 -7.74 8.47 -11.93
CA ASN A 123 -6.38 8.40 -12.50
C ASN A 123 -5.34 8.13 -11.42
N LYS A 124 -5.33 6.91 -10.91
CA LYS A 124 -4.37 6.46 -9.91
C LYS A 124 -3.27 5.63 -10.54
N ALA A 125 -2.05 5.84 -10.08
CA ALA A 125 -0.89 5.03 -10.44
C ALA A 125 -0.31 4.37 -9.18
N ARG A 126 0.46 3.31 -9.36
CA ARG A 126 1.15 2.58 -8.29
C ARG A 126 2.64 2.55 -8.51
N GLY A 127 3.36 2.46 -7.42
CA GLY A 127 4.79 2.29 -7.43
C GLY A 127 5.28 1.54 -6.20
N ASN A 128 6.58 1.30 -6.21
CA ASN A 128 7.30 0.69 -5.10
C ASN A 128 8.34 1.68 -4.58
N ALA A 129 8.51 1.71 -3.28
CA ALA A 129 9.55 2.46 -2.62
C ALA A 129 10.45 1.50 -1.84
N TYR A 130 11.75 1.65 -2.01
CA TYR A 130 12.77 0.82 -1.36
C TYR A 130 13.64 1.71 -0.49
N ARG A 131 13.75 1.40 0.79
CA ARG A 131 14.64 2.11 1.71
C ARG A 131 16.11 1.85 1.33
N THR A 132 16.91 2.91 1.33
CA THR A 132 18.34 2.86 0.95
C THR A 132 19.30 3.28 2.07
N ASP A 133 18.79 3.79 3.20
CA ASP A 133 19.57 4.18 4.39
C ASP A 133 19.58 3.13 5.51
#